data_e06a07abadeb14e3ed146fc378501583
#
_entry.id   e06a07abadeb14e3ed146fc378501583
#
_cell.length_a   1.000
_cell.length_b   1.000
_cell.length_c   1.000
_cell.angle_alpha   90.00
_cell.angle_beta   90.00
_cell.angle_gamma   90.00
#
_symmetry.space_group_name_H-M   'P 1'
#
loop_
_entity.id
_entity.type
_entity.pdbx_description
1 polymer ?
#
loop_
_entity_poly.entity_id
_entity_poly.type
_entity_poly.pdbx_seq_one_letter_code
_entity_poly.pdbx_strand_id
1 'polypeptide(L)'
;MNLMNIVRNFAKQVLPDWAKNFLLRLISKAQSLMPAYKFLFPGALDNSHKSLFPFVVNRDNLLEKLGEKYLPTKRMHNYLTYYWMHFRDIRLEVKSVLEIGIQTDRSIRMWEEFFPNALIYGIDIDPKCKQFEGGRRKILIGDQSNYDFLHQVTQQSREAFDIVIDDGSHHIRHQLMSFDFLFPKMSDHGIYVIEDAGGCVGDYGLRTIKSMKTIVDNIMYWPNGFEPKNWPHLSNFPSEASWSDKNIIGIAFYRWIVFVMRGRNPQDNPFLTPLSS
;
A
#
# COMPACT_ATOMS: atom_id res chain seq x y z
N MET A 1 -9.94 -33.58 3.45
CA MET A 1 -10.14 -33.84 2.00
C MET A 1 -9.62 -32.64 1.26
N ASN A 2 -8.67 -32.82 0.32
CA ASN A 2 -7.98 -31.67 -0.31
C ASN A 2 -8.95 -30.96 -1.27
N LEU A 3 -9.04 -29.61 -1.17
CA LEU A 3 -9.90 -28.73 -2.00
C LEU A 3 -9.80 -29.06 -3.50
N MET A 4 -8.62 -29.41 -3.99
CA MET A 4 -8.37 -29.84 -5.37
C MET A 4 -9.11 -31.12 -5.77
N ASN A 5 -9.30 -32.04 -4.84
CA ASN A 5 -10.07 -33.26 -5.10
C ASN A 5 -11.58 -32.98 -5.13
N ILE A 6 -12.04 -32.03 -4.35
CA ILE A 6 -13.43 -31.54 -4.37
C ILE A 6 -13.71 -30.88 -5.73
N VAL A 7 -12.84 -29.99 -6.18
CA VAL A 7 -12.96 -29.29 -7.48
C VAL A 7 -12.92 -30.29 -8.64
N ARG A 8 -12.02 -31.29 -8.62
CA ARG A 8 -11.96 -32.35 -9.65
C ARG A 8 -13.24 -33.19 -9.71
N ASN A 9 -13.80 -33.54 -8.57
CA ASN A 9 -15.02 -34.35 -8.51
C ASN A 9 -16.25 -33.58 -8.96
N PHE A 10 -16.34 -32.32 -8.55
CA PHE A 10 -17.40 -31.41 -9.02
C PHE A 10 -17.34 -31.19 -10.53
N ALA A 11 -16.15 -30.90 -11.06
CA ALA A 11 -15.93 -30.70 -12.49
C ALA A 11 -16.34 -31.92 -13.33
N LYS A 12 -16.06 -33.15 -12.84
CA LYS A 12 -16.45 -34.38 -13.53
C LYS A 12 -17.97 -34.58 -13.63
N GLN A 13 -18.74 -34.04 -12.69
CA GLN A 13 -20.19 -34.26 -12.62
C GLN A 13 -21.00 -33.19 -13.36
N VAL A 14 -20.51 -31.97 -13.48
CA VAL A 14 -21.33 -30.80 -13.87
C VAL A 14 -20.87 -30.15 -15.18
N LEU A 15 -19.60 -30.34 -15.61
CA LEU A 15 -19.08 -29.64 -16.77
C LEU A 15 -19.12 -30.49 -18.07
N PRO A 16 -19.30 -29.88 -19.25
CA PRO A 16 -19.15 -30.55 -20.53
C PRO A 16 -17.68 -30.94 -20.78
N ASP A 17 -17.44 -31.93 -21.60
CA ASP A 17 -16.12 -32.63 -21.74
C ASP A 17 -14.99 -31.67 -22.18
N TRP A 18 -15.27 -30.67 -23.02
CA TRP A 18 -14.29 -29.67 -23.38
C TRP A 18 -13.83 -28.79 -22.19
N ALA A 19 -14.77 -28.44 -21.30
CA ALA A 19 -14.48 -27.65 -20.11
C ALA A 19 -13.78 -28.48 -19.04
N LYS A 20 -14.12 -29.80 -18.91
CA LYS A 20 -13.36 -30.73 -18.06
C LYS A 20 -11.89 -30.80 -18.45
N ASN A 21 -11.65 -31.00 -19.75
CA ASN A 21 -10.27 -31.13 -20.27
C ASN A 21 -9.48 -29.84 -20.10
N PHE A 22 -10.10 -28.69 -20.29
CA PHE A 22 -9.47 -27.39 -20.08
C PHE A 22 -9.12 -27.18 -18.59
N LEU A 23 -10.07 -27.43 -17.68
CA LEU A 23 -9.86 -27.31 -16.23
C LEU A 23 -8.82 -28.29 -15.70
N LEU A 24 -8.82 -29.53 -16.19
CA LEU A 24 -7.81 -30.54 -15.81
C LEU A 24 -6.40 -30.14 -16.28
N ARG A 25 -6.27 -29.53 -17.46
CA ARG A 25 -4.99 -28.98 -17.96
C ARG A 25 -4.51 -27.81 -17.09
N LEU A 26 -5.42 -26.91 -16.69
CA LEU A 26 -5.08 -25.81 -15.78
C LEU A 26 -4.63 -26.32 -14.40
N ILE A 27 -5.33 -27.30 -13.85
CA ILE A 27 -4.96 -27.93 -12.57
C ILE A 27 -3.61 -28.63 -12.66
N SER A 28 -3.35 -29.37 -13.74
CA SER A 28 -2.05 -30.03 -13.99
C SER A 28 -0.92 -29.00 -14.14
N LYS A 29 -1.14 -27.90 -14.89
CA LYS A 29 -0.17 -26.84 -15.03
C LYS A 29 0.09 -26.12 -13.70
N ALA A 30 -0.94 -25.86 -12.91
CA ALA A 30 -0.80 -25.30 -11.57
C ALA A 30 -0.02 -26.23 -10.64
N GLN A 31 -0.27 -27.56 -10.73
CA GLN A 31 0.47 -28.56 -9.94
C GLN A 31 1.93 -28.68 -10.36
N SER A 32 2.27 -28.53 -11.63
CA SER A 32 3.67 -28.53 -12.10
C SER A 32 4.46 -27.30 -11.64
N LEU A 33 3.77 -26.18 -11.39
CA LEU A 33 4.37 -24.95 -10.85
C LEU A 33 4.48 -24.96 -9.31
N MET A 34 3.71 -25.83 -8.64
CA MET A 34 3.71 -25.94 -7.16
C MET A 34 5.09 -26.17 -6.53
N PRO A 35 5.97 -27.07 -7.07
CA PRO A 35 7.31 -27.24 -6.50
C PRO A 35 8.15 -25.97 -6.58
N ALA A 36 8.10 -25.26 -7.73
CA ALA A 36 8.83 -24.02 -7.91
C ALA A 36 8.26 -22.91 -7.01
N TYR A 37 6.94 -22.83 -6.88
CA TYR A 37 6.27 -21.89 -5.99
C TYR A 37 6.64 -22.15 -4.51
N LYS A 38 6.66 -23.41 -4.07
CA LYS A 38 7.11 -23.79 -2.72
C LYS A 38 8.58 -23.43 -2.45
N PHE A 39 9.42 -23.57 -3.48
CA PHE A 39 10.84 -23.22 -3.37
C PHE A 39 11.05 -21.72 -3.30
N LEU A 40 10.31 -20.94 -4.09
CA LEU A 40 10.41 -19.47 -4.12
C LEU A 40 9.66 -18.82 -2.95
N PHE A 41 8.61 -19.45 -2.43
CA PHE A 41 7.74 -18.93 -1.37
C PHE A 41 7.41 -20.01 -0.34
N PRO A 42 8.38 -20.45 0.46
CA PRO A 42 8.24 -21.61 1.36
C PRO A 42 7.12 -21.46 2.41
N GLY A 43 6.72 -20.22 2.75
CA GLY A 43 5.64 -19.93 3.70
C GLY A 43 4.24 -19.73 3.10
N ALA A 44 4.12 -19.67 1.77
CA ALA A 44 2.87 -19.24 1.12
C ALA A 44 1.71 -20.24 1.17
N LEU A 45 1.95 -21.49 1.61
CA LEU A 45 0.97 -22.56 1.69
C LEU A 45 0.68 -23.01 3.14
N ASP A 46 1.36 -22.42 4.10
CA ASP A 46 1.13 -22.71 5.51
C ASP A 46 0.04 -21.76 6.04
N ASN A 47 -1.16 -22.29 6.29
CA ASN A 47 -2.26 -21.58 6.94
C ASN A 47 -2.01 -21.35 8.44
N SER A 48 -0.90 -21.81 8.99
CA SER A 48 -0.45 -21.38 10.30
C SER A 48 0.16 -19.97 10.10
N HIS A 49 -0.58 -18.94 10.42
CA HIS A 49 -0.17 -17.53 10.42
C HIS A 49 0.98 -17.22 11.41
N LYS A 50 1.90 -18.15 11.58
CA LYS A 50 3.15 -17.92 12.28
C LYS A 50 4.06 -17.12 11.35
N SER A 51 3.92 -15.84 11.53
CA SER A 51 4.74 -14.72 11.08
C SER A 51 5.82 -15.05 10.04
N LEU A 52 5.61 -14.56 8.82
CA LEU A 52 6.65 -14.44 7.77
C LEU A 52 7.87 -13.61 8.23
N PHE A 53 7.75 -12.93 9.36
CA PHE A 53 8.77 -12.09 9.97
C PHE A 53 8.89 -12.40 11.45
N PRO A 54 9.70 -13.40 11.86
CA PRO A 54 9.88 -13.77 13.26
C PRO A 54 10.38 -12.61 14.14
N PHE A 55 10.92 -11.56 13.52
CA PHE A 55 11.42 -10.37 14.23
C PHE A 55 10.34 -9.31 14.53
N VAL A 56 9.11 -9.43 13.98
CA VAL A 56 8.06 -8.40 14.10
C VAL A 56 6.90 -8.81 15.00
N VAL A 57 6.85 -10.07 15.44
CA VAL A 57 5.85 -10.50 16.42
C VAL A 57 6.24 -9.97 17.79
N ASN A 58 6.04 -8.68 17.98
CA ASN A 58 5.99 -8.12 19.31
C ASN A 58 4.63 -8.49 19.90
N ARG A 59 4.61 -9.18 21.06
CA ARG A 59 3.39 -9.54 21.81
C ARG A 59 2.53 -8.33 22.19
N ASP A 60 3.10 -7.12 22.06
CA ASP A 60 2.45 -5.84 22.36
C ASP A 60 1.94 -5.09 21.11
N ASN A 61 1.74 -5.79 19.98
CA ASN A 61 1.19 -5.17 18.78
C ASN A 61 -0.25 -4.65 19.05
N LEU A 62 -0.34 -3.34 19.27
CA LEU A 62 -1.62 -2.68 19.53
C LEU A 62 -2.60 -2.81 18.35
N LEU A 63 -2.10 -2.79 17.09
CA LEU A 63 -2.97 -2.92 15.91
C LEU A 63 -3.63 -4.29 15.83
N GLU A 64 -2.97 -5.36 16.24
CA GLU A 64 -3.61 -6.68 16.33
C GLU A 64 -4.73 -6.69 17.36
N LYS A 65 -4.50 -6.10 18.55
CA LYS A 65 -5.53 -5.97 19.59
C LYS A 65 -6.73 -5.15 19.10
N LEU A 66 -6.47 -4.04 18.39
CA LEU A 66 -7.51 -3.21 17.79
C LEU A 66 -8.18 -3.91 16.61
N GLY A 67 -7.43 -4.70 15.84
CA GLY A 67 -7.95 -5.55 14.78
C GLY A 67 -8.93 -6.61 15.29
N GLU A 68 -8.69 -7.15 16.48
CA GLU A 68 -9.64 -8.05 17.17
C GLU A 68 -10.88 -7.31 17.66
N LYS A 69 -10.72 -6.08 18.13
CA LYS A 69 -11.83 -5.25 18.65
C LYS A 69 -12.75 -4.75 17.54
N TYR A 70 -12.21 -4.27 16.43
CA TYR A 70 -12.96 -3.59 15.37
C TYR A 70 -13.24 -4.46 14.14
N LEU A 71 -12.51 -5.56 13.95
CA LEU A 71 -12.65 -6.52 12.85
C LEU A 71 -12.61 -5.87 11.45
N PRO A 72 -11.63 -4.99 11.15
CA PRO A 72 -11.51 -4.42 9.81
C PRO A 72 -11.10 -5.50 8.80
N THR A 73 -11.44 -5.30 7.51
CA THR A 73 -11.02 -6.21 6.41
C THR A 73 -9.51 -6.33 6.30
N LYS A 74 -8.77 -5.28 6.61
CA LYS A 74 -7.30 -5.22 6.69
C LYS A 74 -6.67 -6.33 7.55
N ARG A 75 -7.39 -6.81 8.58
CA ARG A 75 -6.97 -7.96 9.39
C ARG A 75 -6.97 -9.25 8.60
N MET A 76 -7.99 -9.47 7.76
CA MET A 76 -8.10 -10.69 6.94
C MET A 76 -6.98 -10.78 5.90
N HIS A 77 -6.50 -9.64 5.42
CA HIS A 77 -5.41 -9.52 4.45
C HIS A 77 -4.02 -9.52 5.09
N ASN A 78 -3.96 -9.63 6.43
CA ASN A 78 -2.72 -9.55 7.24
C ASN A 78 -1.97 -8.22 7.10
N TYR A 79 -2.67 -7.13 6.76
CA TYR A 79 -2.07 -5.80 6.60
C TYR A 79 -1.66 -5.17 7.93
N LEU A 80 -2.31 -5.55 9.05
CA LEU A 80 -2.05 -4.95 10.37
C LEU A 80 -0.59 -5.12 10.81
N THR A 81 0.06 -6.22 10.44
CA THR A 81 1.49 -6.43 10.68
C THR A 81 2.34 -5.38 9.97
N TYR A 82 2.05 -5.11 8.69
CA TYR A 82 2.79 -4.10 7.91
C TYR A 82 2.53 -2.69 8.41
N TYR A 83 1.29 -2.37 8.74
CA TYR A 83 0.93 -1.11 9.37
C TYR A 83 1.65 -0.91 10.70
N TRP A 84 1.73 -1.94 11.54
CA TRP A 84 2.46 -1.88 12.80
C TRP A 84 3.95 -1.57 12.58
N MET A 85 4.59 -2.18 11.59
CA MET A 85 5.99 -1.92 11.25
C MET A 85 6.27 -0.45 10.94
N HIS A 86 5.35 0.21 10.23
CA HIS A 86 5.53 1.58 9.78
C HIS A 86 4.97 2.63 10.73
N PHE A 87 3.97 2.30 11.54
CA PHE A 87 3.22 3.32 12.28
C PHE A 87 3.47 3.31 13.80
N ARG A 88 3.97 2.22 14.37
CA ARG A 88 4.11 2.08 15.84
C ARG A 88 4.94 3.20 16.48
N ASP A 89 6.04 3.58 15.84
CA ASP A 89 7.00 4.52 16.41
C ASP A 89 6.55 5.98 16.22
N ILE A 90 5.69 6.27 15.25
CA ILE A 90 5.19 7.62 14.94
C ILE A 90 3.76 7.88 15.43
N ARG A 91 3.05 6.88 15.96
CA ARG A 91 1.61 6.94 16.23
C ARG A 91 1.17 8.08 17.17
N LEU A 92 2.02 8.52 18.06
CA LEU A 92 1.74 9.62 18.99
C LEU A 92 1.99 11.00 18.37
N GLU A 93 2.75 11.07 17.29
CA GLU A 93 3.13 12.30 16.61
C GLU A 93 2.18 12.64 15.46
N VAL A 94 1.53 11.63 14.88
CA VAL A 94 0.55 11.79 13.79
C VAL A 94 -0.61 12.69 14.23
N LYS A 95 -0.92 13.72 13.43
CA LYS A 95 -1.98 14.70 13.67
C LYS A 95 -3.13 14.59 12.69
N SER A 96 -2.90 14.04 11.50
CA SER A 96 -3.90 13.99 10.43
C SER A 96 -3.76 12.71 9.60
N VAL A 97 -4.85 11.94 9.55
CA VAL A 97 -4.95 10.69 8.78
C VAL A 97 -6.11 10.81 7.80
N LEU A 98 -5.90 10.42 6.55
CA LEU A 98 -6.95 10.26 5.54
C LEU A 98 -7.07 8.79 5.14
N GLU A 99 -8.27 8.23 5.21
CA GLU A 99 -8.60 6.93 4.63
C GLU A 99 -9.57 7.14 3.46
N ILE A 100 -9.20 6.62 2.29
CA ILE A 100 -10.01 6.57 1.09
C ILE A 100 -10.68 5.21 1.03
N GLY A 101 -12.03 5.17 0.97
CA GLY A 101 -12.79 3.92 1.01
C GLY A 101 -13.00 3.42 2.43
N ILE A 102 -13.98 3.96 3.13
CA ILE A 102 -14.27 3.56 4.52
C ILE A 102 -15.30 2.45 4.62
N GLN A 103 -16.17 2.29 3.64
CA GLN A 103 -17.22 1.26 3.52
C GLN A 103 -18.01 0.99 4.80
N THR A 104 -17.31 0.73 5.90
CA THR A 104 -17.85 0.53 7.25
C THR A 104 -17.04 1.36 8.25
N ASP A 105 -17.55 1.53 9.48
CA ASP A 105 -16.85 2.30 10.52
C ASP A 105 -15.65 1.57 11.17
N ARG A 106 -15.37 0.34 10.78
CA ARG A 106 -14.44 -0.56 11.47
C ARG A 106 -12.99 -0.05 11.41
N SER A 107 -12.49 0.23 10.21
CA SER A 107 -11.12 0.71 10.02
C SER A 107 -10.94 2.11 10.57
N ILE A 108 -11.88 3.02 10.29
CA ILE A 108 -11.78 4.42 10.70
C ILE A 108 -11.86 4.60 12.22
N ARG A 109 -12.63 3.74 12.93
CA ARG A 109 -12.63 3.68 14.40
C ARG A 109 -11.34 3.08 14.95
N MET A 110 -10.80 2.06 14.27
CA MET A 110 -9.51 1.49 14.63
C MET A 110 -8.41 2.55 14.54
N TRP A 111 -8.38 3.35 13.46
CA TRP A 111 -7.41 4.44 13.30
C TRP A 111 -7.59 5.53 14.35
N GLU A 112 -8.82 5.90 14.69
CA GLU A 112 -9.10 6.90 15.73
C GLU A 112 -8.53 6.49 17.10
N GLU A 113 -8.58 5.21 17.44
CA GLU A 113 -8.01 4.70 18.68
C GLU A 113 -6.50 4.49 18.57
N PHE A 114 -6.02 4.06 17.42
CA PHE A 114 -4.59 3.84 17.19
C PHE A 114 -3.78 5.14 17.16
N PHE A 115 -4.30 6.19 16.54
CA PHE A 115 -3.68 7.52 16.48
C PHE A 115 -4.38 8.49 17.43
N PRO A 116 -4.02 8.50 18.74
CA PRO A 116 -4.79 9.19 19.75
C PRO A 116 -4.79 10.71 19.61
N ASN A 117 -3.81 11.27 18.90
CA ASN A 117 -3.64 12.71 18.71
C ASN A 117 -4.09 13.20 17.31
N ALA A 118 -4.56 12.30 16.43
CA ALA A 118 -4.92 12.64 15.07
C ALA A 118 -6.41 12.93 14.87
N LEU A 119 -6.72 13.85 13.95
CA LEU A 119 -8.00 13.89 13.26
C LEU A 119 -8.00 12.84 12.16
N ILE A 120 -9.07 12.08 12.08
CA ILE A 120 -9.23 11.00 11.12
C ILE A 120 -10.24 11.42 10.07
N TYR A 121 -9.79 11.62 8.87
CA TYR A 121 -10.63 11.91 7.72
C TYR A 121 -10.93 10.62 6.98
N GLY A 122 -12.18 10.43 6.62
CA GLY A 122 -12.60 9.34 5.75
C GLY A 122 -13.31 9.88 4.52
N ILE A 123 -13.03 9.34 3.36
CA ILE A 123 -13.81 9.62 2.16
C ILE A 123 -14.40 8.34 1.58
N ASP A 124 -15.63 8.45 1.09
CA ASP A 124 -16.32 7.35 0.43
C ASP A 124 -17.32 7.90 -0.60
N ILE A 125 -17.59 7.11 -1.64
CA ILE A 125 -18.60 7.47 -2.65
C ILE A 125 -20.02 7.18 -2.15
N ASP A 126 -20.20 6.25 -1.19
CA ASP A 126 -21.50 5.93 -0.62
C ASP A 126 -21.93 6.98 0.42
N PRO A 127 -23.01 7.72 0.18
CA PRO A 127 -23.50 8.73 1.12
C PRO A 127 -23.87 8.15 2.50
N LYS A 128 -24.15 6.86 2.61
CA LYS A 128 -24.40 6.19 3.89
C LYS A 128 -23.21 6.25 4.82
N CYS A 129 -21.99 6.37 4.31
CA CYS A 129 -20.79 6.46 5.12
C CYS A 129 -20.76 7.73 5.98
N LYS A 130 -21.54 8.76 5.63
CA LYS A 130 -21.65 10.00 6.43
C LYS A 130 -22.10 9.74 7.88
N GLN A 131 -22.86 8.68 8.15
CA GLN A 131 -23.27 8.29 9.49
C GLN A 131 -22.12 7.94 10.43
N PHE A 132 -20.93 7.63 9.91
CA PHE A 132 -19.76 7.26 10.71
C PHE A 132 -18.96 8.47 11.22
N GLU A 133 -19.37 9.69 10.86
CA GLU A 133 -18.80 10.92 11.39
C GLU A 133 -19.07 11.04 12.90
N GLY A 134 -18.10 11.51 13.67
CA GLY A 134 -18.23 11.72 15.10
C GLY A 134 -16.90 11.55 15.84
N GLY A 135 -16.80 12.06 17.06
CA GLY A 135 -15.52 12.10 17.76
C GLY A 135 -14.48 12.89 16.98
N ARG A 136 -13.33 12.29 16.73
CA ARG A 136 -12.25 12.87 15.91
C ARG A 136 -12.35 12.46 14.43
N ARG A 137 -13.43 11.79 14.00
CA ARG A 137 -13.65 11.37 12.61
C ARG A 137 -14.43 12.42 11.84
N LYS A 138 -13.94 12.76 10.66
CA LYS A 138 -14.55 13.65 9.67
C LYS A 138 -14.80 12.88 8.38
N ILE A 139 -16.06 12.83 7.92
CA ILE A 139 -16.42 12.04 6.74
C ILE A 139 -16.87 12.97 5.62
N LEU A 140 -16.23 12.85 4.48
CA LEU A 140 -16.61 13.53 3.24
C LEU A 140 -17.11 12.51 2.23
N ILE A 141 -18.19 12.87 1.53
CA ILE A 141 -18.80 12.00 0.52
C ILE A 141 -18.41 12.52 -0.86
N GLY A 142 -17.79 11.65 -1.65
CA GLY A 142 -17.38 11.96 -3.02
C GLY A 142 -16.48 10.90 -3.62
N ASP A 143 -16.14 11.11 -4.89
CA ASP A 143 -15.38 10.16 -5.71
C ASP A 143 -13.88 10.50 -5.65
N GLN A 144 -13.05 9.49 -5.28
CA GLN A 144 -11.58 9.62 -5.26
C GLN A 144 -10.97 9.92 -6.64
N SER A 145 -11.68 9.64 -7.72
CA SER A 145 -11.25 9.95 -9.08
C SER A 145 -11.57 11.38 -9.53
N ASN A 146 -12.16 12.19 -8.66
CA ASN A 146 -12.50 13.58 -8.94
C ASN A 146 -11.49 14.53 -8.26
N TYR A 147 -10.69 15.23 -9.05
CA TYR A 147 -9.69 16.18 -8.54
C TYR A 147 -10.28 17.35 -7.75
N ASP A 148 -11.45 17.88 -8.15
CA ASP A 148 -12.11 18.97 -7.43
C ASP A 148 -12.56 18.49 -6.05
N PHE A 149 -13.04 17.25 -5.95
CA PHE A 149 -13.37 16.65 -4.66
C PHE A 149 -12.12 16.43 -3.80
N LEU A 150 -11.06 15.88 -4.35
CA LEU A 150 -9.79 15.73 -3.61
C LEU A 150 -9.23 17.08 -3.16
N HIS A 151 -9.40 18.14 -3.97
CA HIS A 151 -9.03 19.50 -3.58
C HIS A 151 -9.87 19.97 -2.38
N GLN A 152 -11.20 19.75 -2.39
CA GLN A 152 -12.06 20.07 -1.23
C GLN A 152 -11.62 19.32 0.02
N VAL A 153 -11.25 18.03 -0.10
CA VAL A 153 -10.74 17.22 1.02
C VAL A 153 -9.48 17.87 1.62
N THR A 154 -8.53 18.30 0.79
CA THR A 154 -7.31 18.96 1.29
C THR A 154 -7.58 20.33 1.91
N GLN A 155 -8.59 21.06 1.45
CA GLN A 155 -8.99 22.34 2.05
C GLN A 155 -9.70 22.18 3.39
N GLN A 156 -10.44 21.09 3.59
CA GLN A 156 -11.12 20.83 4.85
C GLN A 156 -10.19 20.27 5.93
N SER A 157 -9.05 19.72 5.53
CA SER A 157 -8.00 19.40 6.48
C SER A 157 -7.35 20.67 7.01
N ARG A 158 -7.20 20.76 8.34
CA ARG A 158 -6.53 21.91 8.97
C ARG A 158 -5.03 21.92 8.71
N GLU A 159 -4.46 20.74 8.48
CA GLU A 159 -3.05 20.50 8.28
C GLU A 159 -2.85 19.55 7.10
N ALA A 160 -1.63 19.47 6.58
CA ALA A 160 -1.26 18.45 5.61
C ALA A 160 -1.41 17.04 6.24
N PHE A 161 -1.85 16.05 5.46
CA PHE A 161 -2.00 14.70 5.97
C PHE A 161 -0.63 14.07 6.27
N ASP A 162 -0.49 13.50 7.47
CA ASP A 162 0.68 12.70 7.83
C ASP A 162 0.56 11.28 7.27
N ILE A 163 -0.64 10.74 7.26
CA ILE A 163 -0.93 9.41 6.73
C ILE A 163 -2.08 9.51 5.73
N VAL A 164 -1.90 8.91 4.56
CA VAL A 164 -2.98 8.65 3.61
C VAL A 164 -3.04 7.15 3.33
N ILE A 165 -4.22 6.55 3.43
CA ILE A 165 -4.48 5.15 3.17
C ILE A 165 -5.50 5.07 2.03
N ASP A 166 -5.07 4.58 0.87
CA ASP A 166 -5.94 4.34 -0.29
C ASP A 166 -6.40 2.88 -0.29
N ASP A 167 -7.60 2.66 0.25
CA ASP A 167 -8.34 1.40 0.31
C ASP A 167 -9.71 1.57 -0.41
N GLY A 168 -9.72 2.39 -1.46
CA GLY A 168 -10.94 2.81 -2.15
C GLY A 168 -11.42 1.85 -3.23
N SER A 169 -11.49 2.32 -4.46
CA SER A 169 -12.03 1.55 -5.58
C SER A 169 -11.13 0.43 -6.09
N HIS A 170 -9.87 0.38 -5.68
CA HIS A 170 -8.80 -0.49 -6.17
C HIS A 170 -8.58 -0.42 -7.69
N HIS A 171 -9.18 0.57 -8.35
CA HIS A 171 -8.98 0.81 -9.77
C HIS A 171 -7.68 1.59 -9.97
N ILE A 172 -6.78 1.06 -10.79
CA ILE A 172 -5.44 1.61 -10.98
C ILE A 172 -5.41 3.11 -11.28
N ARG A 173 -6.29 3.60 -12.16
CA ARG A 173 -6.34 5.03 -12.50
C ARG A 173 -6.70 5.87 -11.28
N HIS A 174 -7.63 5.39 -10.46
CA HIS A 174 -8.06 6.10 -9.27
C HIS A 174 -6.95 6.11 -8.21
N GLN A 175 -6.29 4.97 -7.97
CA GLN A 175 -5.14 4.90 -7.06
C GLN A 175 -4.00 5.83 -7.50
N LEU A 176 -3.66 5.84 -8.79
CA LEU A 176 -2.63 6.74 -9.30
C LEU A 176 -3.05 8.21 -9.25
N MET A 177 -4.31 8.52 -9.58
CA MET A 177 -4.84 9.90 -9.48
C MET A 177 -4.83 10.40 -8.04
N SER A 178 -5.30 9.59 -7.10
CA SER A 178 -5.27 9.94 -5.67
C SER A 178 -3.84 10.16 -5.19
N PHE A 179 -2.92 9.27 -5.57
CA PHE A 179 -1.51 9.38 -5.22
C PHE A 179 -0.88 10.64 -5.80
N ASP A 180 -0.99 10.87 -7.11
CA ASP A 180 -0.40 12.01 -7.79
C ASP A 180 -0.92 13.35 -7.24
N PHE A 181 -2.19 13.39 -6.82
CA PHE A 181 -2.79 14.60 -6.28
C PHE A 181 -2.44 14.84 -4.81
N LEU A 182 -2.55 13.80 -3.97
CA LEU A 182 -2.45 13.94 -2.51
C LEU A 182 -1.00 13.89 -2.02
N PHE A 183 -0.17 12.99 -2.57
CA PHE A 183 1.18 12.76 -2.07
C PHE A 183 2.05 14.01 -2.03
N PRO A 184 2.08 14.88 -3.07
CA PRO A 184 2.85 16.14 -3.03
C PRO A 184 2.37 17.13 -1.96
N LYS A 185 1.15 16.98 -1.45
CA LYS A 185 0.50 17.87 -0.48
C LYS A 185 0.53 17.33 0.95
N MET A 186 1.07 16.13 1.16
CA MET A 186 1.25 15.55 2.49
C MET A 186 2.32 16.31 3.29
N SER A 187 2.38 16.05 4.59
CA SER A 187 3.46 16.53 5.45
C SER A 187 4.83 15.99 4.98
N ASP A 188 5.91 16.70 5.28
CA ASP A 188 7.28 16.35 4.85
C ASP A 188 7.77 14.99 5.40
N HIS A 189 7.03 14.36 6.31
CA HIS A 189 7.32 13.03 6.86
C HIS A 189 6.13 12.09 6.68
N GLY A 190 5.28 12.38 5.69
CA GLY A 190 4.06 11.64 5.44
C GLY A 190 4.29 10.24 4.89
N ILE A 191 3.36 9.34 5.15
CA ILE A 191 3.35 7.99 4.57
C ILE A 191 2.05 7.78 3.80
N TYR A 192 2.18 7.53 2.50
CA TYR A 192 1.06 7.14 1.64
C TYR A 192 1.03 5.62 1.51
N VAL A 193 -0.12 5.02 1.76
CA VAL A 193 -0.33 3.58 1.65
C VAL A 193 -1.33 3.29 0.56
N ILE A 194 -1.02 2.31 -0.30
CA ILE A 194 -1.93 1.79 -1.32
C ILE A 194 -2.23 0.34 -0.97
N GLU A 195 -3.48 0.05 -0.59
CA GLU A 195 -3.96 -1.31 -0.38
C GLU A 195 -4.42 -1.94 -1.70
N ASP A 196 -4.42 -3.26 -1.74
CA ASP A 196 -4.85 -4.06 -2.88
C ASP A 196 -4.20 -3.66 -4.22
N ALA A 197 -2.95 -3.18 -4.14
CA ALA A 197 -2.15 -2.69 -5.27
C ALA A 197 -1.93 -3.72 -6.40
N GLY A 198 -2.29 -4.97 -6.18
CA GLY A 198 -2.24 -6.07 -7.16
C GLY A 198 -3.57 -6.78 -7.35
N GLY A 199 -4.65 -6.30 -6.74
CA GLY A 199 -5.82 -7.11 -6.40
C GLY A 199 -6.99 -7.11 -7.36
N CYS A 200 -7.06 -6.26 -8.36
CA CYS A 200 -8.13 -6.39 -9.35
C CYS A 200 -7.80 -7.47 -10.37
N VAL A 201 -8.70 -8.43 -10.52
CA VAL A 201 -8.63 -9.54 -11.47
C VAL A 201 -8.41 -8.99 -12.88
N GLY A 202 -7.25 -9.27 -13.46
CA GLY A 202 -6.84 -8.85 -14.79
C GLY A 202 -5.52 -8.06 -14.81
N ASP A 203 -5.11 -7.57 -15.97
CA ASP A 203 -3.87 -6.80 -16.19
C ASP A 203 -3.74 -5.50 -15.38
N TYR A 204 -4.80 -5.12 -14.67
CA TYR A 204 -4.91 -3.81 -14.03
C TYR A 204 -4.05 -3.66 -12.77
N GLY A 205 -4.00 -4.67 -11.89
CA GLY A 205 -3.25 -4.59 -10.63
C GLY A 205 -1.73 -4.55 -10.82
N LEU A 206 -1.22 -5.22 -11.86
CA LEU A 206 0.19 -5.16 -12.22
C LEU A 206 0.65 -3.76 -12.63
N ARG A 207 -0.24 -2.90 -13.09
CA ARG A 207 0.09 -1.54 -13.53
C ARG A 207 0.34 -0.58 -12.37
N THR A 208 -0.41 -0.68 -11.26
CA THR A 208 -0.12 0.14 -10.06
C THR A 208 1.27 -0.18 -9.54
N ILE A 209 1.59 -1.46 -9.34
CA ILE A 209 2.92 -1.90 -8.92
C ILE A 209 3.99 -1.47 -9.93
N LYS A 210 3.72 -1.60 -11.24
CA LYS A 210 4.67 -1.16 -12.28
C LYS A 210 4.92 0.34 -12.22
N SER A 211 3.88 1.16 -12.04
CA SER A 211 4.02 2.61 -11.90
C SER A 211 4.79 2.96 -10.63
N MET A 212 4.51 2.31 -9.50
CA MET A 212 5.26 2.52 -8.26
C MET A 212 6.73 2.11 -8.39
N LYS A 213 7.04 1.05 -9.14
CA LYS A 213 8.44 0.64 -9.42
C LYS A 213 9.20 1.66 -10.27
N THR A 214 8.53 2.37 -11.17
CA THR A 214 9.17 3.44 -11.95
C THR A 214 9.65 4.58 -11.04
N ILE A 215 8.96 4.82 -9.92
CA ILE A 215 9.40 5.80 -8.92
C ILE A 215 10.68 5.31 -8.21
N VAL A 216 10.84 4.00 -8.00
CA VAL A 216 12.06 3.43 -7.39
C VAL A 216 13.29 3.74 -8.23
N ASP A 217 13.19 3.65 -9.56
CA ASP A 217 14.31 3.97 -10.44
C ASP A 217 14.77 5.43 -10.26
N ASN A 218 13.85 6.32 -9.92
CA ASN A 218 14.11 7.73 -9.69
C ASN A 218 14.72 7.99 -8.31
N ILE A 219 14.24 7.40 -7.22
CA ILE A 219 14.77 7.64 -5.87
C ILE A 219 16.20 7.14 -5.66
N MET A 220 16.68 6.32 -6.59
CA MET A 220 18.07 5.85 -6.62
C MET A 220 19.01 6.81 -7.38
N TYR A 221 18.49 8.00 -7.76
CA TYR A 221 19.27 9.03 -8.43
C TYR A 221 20.41 9.55 -7.54
N TRP A 222 21.60 9.57 -8.10
CA TRP A 222 22.77 10.09 -7.42
C TRP A 222 23.05 11.53 -7.89
N PRO A 223 22.83 12.54 -7.04
CA PRO A 223 23.04 13.92 -7.46
C PRO A 223 24.52 14.30 -7.51
N ASN A 224 24.84 15.23 -8.38
CA ASN A 224 26.07 16.03 -8.49
C ASN A 224 27.41 15.42 -8.04
N GLY A 225 28.36 15.30 -8.95
CA GLY A 225 29.70 14.81 -8.71
C GLY A 225 29.96 13.38 -9.22
N PHE A 226 28.93 12.71 -9.69
CA PHE A 226 29.10 11.47 -10.42
C PHE A 226 29.39 11.83 -11.89
N GLU A 227 30.66 11.80 -12.28
CA GLU A 227 31.02 12.07 -13.66
C GLU A 227 30.72 10.82 -14.52
N PRO A 228 29.75 10.88 -15.47
CA PRO A 228 29.40 9.75 -16.34
C PRO A 228 30.59 9.14 -17.09
N LYS A 229 31.64 9.95 -17.33
CA LYS A 229 32.87 9.49 -17.98
C LYS A 229 33.56 8.34 -17.24
N ASN A 230 33.41 8.28 -15.91
CA ASN A 230 33.99 7.20 -15.09
C ASN A 230 33.11 5.95 -15.04
N TRP A 231 31.84 6.09 -15.49
CA TRP A 231 30.83 5.05 -15.45
C TRP A 231 29.98 5.09 -16.72
N PRO A 232 30.50 4.68 -17.89
CA PRO A 232 29.82 4.85 -19.18
C PRO A 232 28.42 4.23 -19.28
N HIS A 233 28.14 3.19 -18.47
CA HIS A 233 26.84 2.56 -18.39
C HIS A 233 25.76 3.43 -17.70
N LEU A 234 26.16 4.53 -17.07
CA LEU A 234 25.26 5.49 -16.42
C LEU A 234 25.00 6.75 -17.26
N SER A 235 25.43 6.77 -18.52
CA SER A 235 25.30 7.91 -19.44
C SER A 235 23.84 8.33 -19.73
N ASN A 236 22.88 7.47 -19.41
CA ASN A 236 21.45 7.72 -19.62
C ASN A 236 20.73 8.25 -18.37
N PHE A 237 21.47 8.53 -17.29
CA PHE A 237 20.84 9.15 -16.11
C PHE A 237 20.43 10.60 -16.41
N PRO A 238 19.26 11.04 -15.91
CA PRO A 238 18.84 12.44 -16.03
C PRO A 238 19.88 13.38 -15.43
N SER A 239 20.08 14.52 -16.06
CA SER A 239 21.03 15.56 -15.56
C SER A 239 20.54 16.26 -14.31
N GLU A 240 19.25 16.15 -14.01
CA GLU A 240 18.60 16.78 -12.87
C GLU A 240 17.73 15.79 -12.12
N ALA A 241 17.73 15.90 -10.78
CA ALA A 241 16.87 15.10 -9.91
C ALA A 241 15.40 15.48 -10.12
N SER A 242 14.54 14.48 -10.34
CA SER A 242 13.10 14.66 -10.43
C SER A 242 12.50 15.11 -9.08
N TRP A 243 11.23 15.51 -9.09
CA TRP A 243 10.53 15.80 -7.83
C TRP A 243 10.52 14.57 -6.90
N SER A 244 10.33 13.38 -7.46
CA SER A 244 10.33 12.11 -6.70
C SER A 244 11.67 11.84 -6.04
N ASP A 245 12.80 12.07 -6.76
CA ASP A 245 14.13 11.93 -6.19
C ASP A 245 14.36 12.82 -4.97
N LYS A 246 13.79 14.01 -5.00
CA LYS A 246 13.95 15.01 -3.94
C LYS A 246 13.06 14.74 -2.73
N ASN A 247 11.92 14.08 -2.92
CA ASN A 247 10.83 14.06 -1.95
C ASN A 247 10.34 12.66 -1.53
N ILE A 248 10.89 11.59 -2.10
CA ILE A 248 10.58 10.22 -1.70
C ILE A 248 11.84 9.59 -1.09
N ILE A 249 11.78 9.28 0.20
CA ILE A 249 12.91 8.69 0.94
C ILE A 249 12.89 7.16 0.95
N GLY A 250 11.76 6.55 0.58
CA GLY A 250 11.67 5.11 0.52
C GLY A 250 10.32 4.61 0.04
N ILE A 251 10.33 3.39 -0.49
CA ILE A 251 9.12 2.65 -0.87
C ILE A 251 9.26 1.23 -0.36
N ALA A 252 8.25 0.74 0.36
CA ALA A 252 8.19 -0.63 0.83
C ALA A 252 7.05 -1.37 0.13
N PHE A 253 7.38 -2.49 -0.52
CA PHE A 253 6.41 -3.37 -1.18
C PHE A 253 6.21 -4.62 -0.34
N TYR A 254 4.97 -4.89 0.02
CA TYR A 254 4.55 -6.14 0.63
C TYR A 254 3.49 -6.83 -0.25
N ARG A 255 2.99 -7.96 0.19
CA ARG A 255 1.92 -8.64 -0.55
C ARG A 255 0.68 -7.75 -0.62
N TRP A 256 0.41 -7.19 -1.81
CA TRP A 256 -0.75 -6.38 -2.16
C TRP A 256 -0.86 -5.00 -1.46
N ILE A 257 0.17 -4.59 -0.74
CA ILE A 257 0.19 -3.28 -0.09
C ILE A 257 1.55 -2.60 -0.32
N VAL A 258 1.51 -1.31 -0.59
CA VAL A 258 2.70 -0.48 -0.85
C VAL A 258 2.68 0.71 0.09
N PHE A 259 3.82 1.00 0.71
CA PHE A 259 4.05 2.20 1.51
C PHE A 259 5.04 3.10 0.79
N VAL A 260 4.69 4.36 0.61
CA VAL A 260 5.55 5.40 0.03
C VAL A 260 5.82 6.44 1.10
N MET A 261 7.09 6.61 1.47
CA MET A 261 7.51 7.51 2.53
C MET A 261 8.00 8.82 1.93
N ARG A 262 7.34 9.91 2.31
CA ARG A 262 7.75 11.26 1.95
C ARG A 262 8.84 11.75 2.87
N GLY A 263 9.79 12.51 2.32
CA GLY A 263 10.86 13.14 3.06
C GLY A 263 11.75 13.90 2.09
N ARG A 264 12.78 14.55 2.61
CA ARG A 264 13.74 15.29 1.80
C ARG A 264 15.01 14.48 1.62
N ASN A 265 15.31 14.10 0.40
CA ASN A 265 16.60 13.53 0.07
C ASN A 265 17.64 14.65 -0.07
N PRO A 266 18.81 14.54 0.57
CA PRO A 266 19.91 15.48 0.37
C PRO A 266 20.29 15.57 -1.10
N GLN A 267 20.36 16.80 -1.62
CA GLN A 267 20.78 17.03 -3.01
C GLN A 267 22.30 17.20 -3.12
N ASP A 268 22.99 17.33 -2.00
CA ASP A 268 24.44 17.46 -1.95
C ASP A 268 25.08 16.08 -1.82
N ASN A 269 26.17 15.87 -2.56
CA ASN A 269 26.97 14.66 -2.42
C ASN A 269 27.67 14.69 -1.05
N PRO A 270 27.34 13.79 -0.13
CA PRO A 270 27.92 13.81 1.22
C PRO A 270 29.45 13.55 1.21
N PHE A 271 29.99 13.01 0.11
CA PHE A 271 31.42 12.76 -0.05
C PHE A 271 32.19 13.96 -0.62
N LEU A 272 31.47 15.00 -1.12
CA LEU A 272 32.07 16.21 -1.68
C LEU A 272 31.91 17.44 -0.76
N THR A 273 31.11 17.35 0.26
CA THR A 273 30.98 18.42 1.27
C THR A 273 32.12 18.28 2.24
N PRO A 274 33.06 19.26 2.35
CA PRO A 274 34.07 19.24 3.39
C PRO A 274 33.37 19.14 4.75
N LEU A 275 33.74 18.17 5.57
CA LEU A 275 33.37 18.16 6.98
C LEU A 275 33.76 19.51 7.53
N SER A 276 32.82 20.38 7.85
CA SER A 276 33.07 21.62 8.50
C SER A 276 33.85 21.34 9.78
N SER A 277 35.10 21.75 9.78
CA SER A 277 36.06 21.67 10.90
C SER A 277 35.53 22.37 12.15
#